data_4a05041923a77c5c7f582bcd7923e746
#
_entry.id   4a05041923a77c5c7f582bcd7923e746
#
_cell.length_a   1.000
_cell.length_b   1.000
_cell.length_c   1.000
_cell.angle_alpha   90.00
_cell.angle_beta   90.00
_cell.angle_gamma   90.00
#
_symmetry.space_group_name_H-M   'P 1'
#
loop_
_entity.id
_entity.type
_entity.pdbx_description
1 polymer ?
#
loop_
_entity_poly.entity_id
_entity_poly.type
_entity_poly.pdbx_seq_one_letter_code
_entity_poly.pdbx_strand_id
1 'polypeptide(L)'
;ERYSNFEVDIVFRQDSVFGVTYDIDTSFNLSIEPYFGYIQQNGGKLWLDIKNLDLQNVSAMLTHLADLTSRYDIDKERLIIESRNWQALQRFTEEGYYTSLYIGWENPSRLESEEIDSYMDKLRKAVDHKIVHALSFPGWWYSTIKENLNRSIDLLTWKHRTTQWQLLLTPKGHKMLDDPELKVILVKDKGQYHR
;
A
#
# COMPACT_ATOMS: atom_id res chain seq x y z
N GLU A 1 -0.53 3.70 -23.04
CA GLU A 1 -0.81 4.11 -21.65
C GLU A 1 0.49 4.52 -20.95
N ARG A 2 0.39 5.42 -19.95
CA ARG A 2 1.57 6.08 -19.36
C ARG A 2 2.14 5.33 -18.16
N TYR A 3 1.33 4.52 -17.50
CA TYR A 3 1.69 3.78 -16.28
C TYR A 3 1.30 2.31 -16.40
N SER A 4 2.17 1.43 -15.88
CA SER A 4 1.92 -0.01 -15.78
C SER A 4 1.61 -0.46 -14.36
N ASN A 5 1.86 0.41 -13.36
CA ASN A 5 1.64 0.11 -11.95
C ASN A 5 0.49 0.97 -11.42
N PHE A 6 -0.40 0.37 -10.65
CA PHE A 6 -1.59 1.02 -10.12
C PHE A 6 -1.75 0.71 -8.63
N GLU A 7 -2.34 1.66 -7.92
CA GLU A 7 -2.90 1.45 -6.59
C GLU A 7 -4.42 1.45 -6.71
N VAL A 8 -5.07 0.57 -5.96
CA VAL A 8 -6.53 0.40 -5.97
C VAL A 8 -7.04 0.14 -4.56
N ASP A 9 -7.96 0.99 -4.12
CA ASP A 9 -8.73 0.76 -2.89
C ASP A 9 -9.74 -0.36 -3.11
N ILE A 10 -9.73 -1.39 -2.26
CA ILE A 10 -10.63 -2.53 -2.38
C ILE A 10 -11.30 -2.91 -1.07
N VAL A 11 -12.49 -3.46 -1.19
CA VAL A 11 -13.27 -4.03 -0.10
C VAL A 11 -13.67 -5.47 -0.47
N PHE A 12 -13.43 -6.42 0.42
CA PHE A 12 -13.88 -7.78 0.26
C PHE A 12 -15.32 -7.91 0.73
N ARG A 13 -16.20 -8.39 -0.13
CA ARG A 13 -17.65 -8.46 0.08
C ARG A 13 -18.09 -9.83 0.53
N GLN A 14 -19.32 -9.92 1.03
CA GLN A 14 -19.93 -11.16 1.51
C GLN A 14 -20.11 -12.22 0.39
N ASP A 15 -20.21 -11.80 -0.86
CA ASP A 15 -20.24 -12.67 -2.04
C ASP A 15 -18.85 -13.18 -2.47
N SER A 16 -17.85 -12.96 -1.64
CA SER A 16 -16.45 -13.33 -1.89
C SER A 16 -15.83 -12.61 -3.10
N VAL A 17 -16.24 -11.39 -3.39
CA VAL A 17 -15.70 -10.56 -4.46
C VAL A 17 -14.91 -9.39 -3.88
N PHE A 18 -13.72 -9.09 -4.44
CA PHE A 18 -13.03 -7.84 -4.21
C PHE A 18 -13.66 -6.73 -5.04
N GLY A 19 -14.46 -5.90 -4.41
CA GLY A 19 -15.04 -4.70 -5.01
C GLY A 19 -14.07 -3.52 -4.96
N VAL A 20 -13.97 -2.79 -6.06
CA VAL A 20 -13.15 -1.56 -6.14
C VAL A 20 -13.94 -0.41 -5.53
N THR A 21 -13.56 -0.01 -4.34
CA THR A 21 -14.16 1.12 -3.61
C THR A 21 -13.28 1.49 -2.41
N TYR A 22 -13.28 2.77 -2.06
CA TYR A 22 -12.67 3.28 -0.83
C TYR A 22 -13.57 3.04 0.40
N ASP A 23 -14.89 3.09 0.21
CA ASP A 23 -15.88 3.03 1.27
C ASP A 23 -16.46 1.62 1.41
N ILE A 24 -16.45 1.09 2.64
CA ILE A 24 -16.94 -0.25 2.97
C ILE A 24 -18.44 -0.40 2.66
N ASP A 25 -19.20 0.67 2.85
CA ASP A 25 -20.66 0.68 2.68
C ASP A 25 -21.10 0.97 1.23
N THR A 26 -20.16 1.30 0.34
CA THR A 26 -20.46 1.67 -1.06
C THR A 26 -20.08 0.56 -2.02
N SER A 27 -20.92 0.33 -3.04
CA SER A 27 -20.66 -0.60 -4.13
C SER A 27 -20.85 0.05 -5.49
N PHE A 28 -19.79 0.03 -6.31
CA PHE A 28 -19.82 0.56 -7.67
C PHE A 28 -20.00 -0.51 -8.75
N ASN A 29 -20.33 -1.74 -8.39
CA ASN A 29 -20.40 -2.87 -9.32
C ASN A 29 -19.15 -3.04 -10.20
N LEU A 30 -18.00 -2.67 -9.63
CA LEU A 30 -16.68 -2.84 -10.23
C LEU A 30 -15.87 -3.79 -9.36
N SER A 31 -15.37 -4.85 -9.96
CA SER A 31 -14.50 -5.83 -9.30
C SER A 31 -13.03 -5.60 -9.67
N ILE A 32 -12.14 -6.34 -9.00
CA ILE A 32 -10.70 -6.23 -9.22
C ILE A 32 -10.23 -6.97 -10.49
N GLU A 33 -10.99 -7.93 -11.02
CA GLU A 33 -10.59 -8.77 -12.15
C GLU A 33 -10.11 -7.98 -13.39
N PRO A 34 -10.75 -6.87 -13.80
CA PRO A 34 -10.24 -6.05 -14.92
C PRO A 34 -8.80 -5.56 -14.72
N TYR A 35 -8.40 -5.28 -13.48
CA TYR A 35 -7.02 -4.85 -13.15
C TYR A 35 -6.04 -6.03 -13.24
N PHE A 36 -6.45 -7.23 -12.82
CA PHE A 36 -5.68 -8.45 -13.02
C PHE A 36 -5.47 -8.75 -14.50
N GLY A 37 -6.53 -8.68 -15.32
CA GLY A 37 -6.43 -8.83 -16.76
C GLY A 37 -5.50 -7.79 -17.40
N TYR A 38 -5.54 -6.54 -16.92
CA TYR A 38 -4.66 -5.50 -17.41
C TYR A 38 -3.18 -5.78 -17.11
N ILE A 39 -2.82 -6.09 -15.84
CA ILE A 39 -1.42 -6.36 -15.50
C ILE A 39 -0.91 -7.67 -16.10
N GLN A 40 -1.79 -8.67 -16.34
CA GLN A 40 -1.43 -9.87 -17.09
C GLN A 40 -0.94 -9.52 -18.52
N GLN A 41 -1.67 -8.67 -19.21
CA GLN A 41 -1.37 -8.32 -20.61
C GLN A 41 -0.23 -7.31 -20.76
N ASN A 42 -0.10 -6.35 -19.86
CA ASN A 42 0.78 -5.19 -20.00
C ASN A 42 2.00 -5.23 -19.04
N GLY A 43 2.07 -6.20 -18.16
CA GLY A 43 3.07 -6.20 -17.09
C GLY A 43 2.69 -5.23 -15.96
N GLY A 44 3.65 -4.98 -15.05
CA GLY A 44 3.48 -4.05 -13.94
C GLY A 44 3.08 -4.71 -12.62
N LYS A 45 2.86 -3.87 -11.62
CA LYS A 45 2.48 -4.26 -10.26
C LYS A 45 1.13 -3.63 -9.88
N LEU A 46 0.41 -4.31 -9.00
CA LEU A 46 -0.85 -3.85 -8.45
C LEU A 46 -0.74 -3.71 -6.93
N TRP A 47 -0.98 -2.51 -6.43
CA TRP A 47 -1.02 -2.21 -5.01
C TRP A 47 -2.48 -2.22 -4.55
N LEU A 48 -2.81 -3.18 -3.69
CA LEU A 48 -4.16 -3.46 -3.20
C LEU A 48 -4.28 -2.93 -1.77
N ASP A 49 -4.93 -1.79 -1.58
CA ASP A 49 -5.26 -1.26 -0.26
C ASP A 49 -6.59 -1.86 0.21
N ILE A 50 -6.50 -2.90 1.05
CA ILE A 50 -7.66 -3.65 1.56
C ILE A 50 -8.24 -2.93 2.78
N LYS A 51 -9.40 -2.30 2.60
CA LYS A 51 -10.01 -1.44 3.62
C LYS A 51 -10.63 -2.19 4.79
N ASN A 52 -11.10 -3.42 4.57
CA ASN A 52 -11.82 -4.22 5.57
C ASN A 52 -11.12 -5.55 5.92
N LEU A 53 -9.79 -5.62 5.78
CA LEU A 53 -9.03 -6.79 6.20
C LEU A 53 -9.09 -6.96 7.71
N ASP A 54 -9.49 -8.16 8.16
CA ASP A 54 -9.48 -8.56 9.57
C ASP A 54 -9.20 -10.07 9.74
N LEU A 55 -9.08 -10.52 11.00
CA LEU A 55 -8.80 -11.92 11.32
C LEU A 55 -9.95 -12.88 10.97
N GLN A 56 -11.18 -12.38 10.81
CA GLN A 56 -12.34 -13.20 10.48
C GLN A 56 -12.42 -13.49 8.98
N ASN A 57 -12.00 -12.54 8.14
CA ASN A 57 -12.11 -12.63 6.69
C ASN A 57 -10.80 -12.95 5.95
N VAL A 58 -9.64 -12.88 6.63
CA VAL A 58 -8.33 -13.07 5.99
C VAL A 58 -8.19 -14.39 5.25
N SER A 59 -8.71 -15.49 5.79
CA SER A 59 -8.62 -16.82 5.13
C SER A 59 -9.41 -16.85 3.83
N ALA A 60 -10.61 -16.26 3.81
CA ALA A 60 -11.42 -16.17 2.60
C ALA A 60 -10.77 -15.28 1.54
N MET A 61 -10.19 -14.14 1.97
CA MET A 61 -9.45 -13.24 1.07
C MET A 61 -8.22 -13.92 0.46
N LEU A 62 -7.43 -14.65 1.27
CA LEU A 62 -6.27 -15.40 0.80
C LEU A 62 -6.65 -16.43 -0.25
N THR A 63 -7.73 -17.22 0.00
CA THR A 63 -8.22 -18.21 -0.95
C THR A 63 -8.64 -17.57 -2.26
N HIS A 64 -9.41 -16.49 -2.20
CA HIS A 64 -9.88 -15.79 -3.40
C HIS A 64 -8.74 -15.11 -4.17
N LEU A 65 -7.78 -14.51 -3.46
CA LEU A 65 -6.62 -13.88 -4.10
C LEU A 65 -5.71 -14.92 -4.76
N ALA A 66 -5.53 -16.10 -4.13
CA ALA A 66 -4.80 -17.21 -4.71
C ALA A 66 -5.47 -17.75 -5.99
N ASP A 67 -6.81 -17.84 -6.02
CA ASP A 67 -7.57 -18.19 -7.24
C ASP A 67 -7.34 -17.13 -8.35
N LEU A 68 -7.43 -15.84 -8.01
CA LEU A 68 -7.17 -14.77 -8.98
C LEU A 68 -5.75 -14.80 -9.54
N THR A 69 -4.73 -14.94 -8.68
CA THR A 69 -3.34 -15.03 -9.13
C THR A 69 -3.11 -16.23 -10.05
N SER A 70 -3.71 -17.37 -9.72
CA SER A 70 -3.64 -18.58 -10.57
C SER A 70 -4.37 -18.39 -11.90
N ARG A 71 -5.58 -17.86 -11.87
CA ARG A 71 -6.41 -17.66 -13.07
C ARG A 71 -5.80 -16.70 -14.09
N TYR A 72 -5.15 -15.64 -13.60
CA TYR A 72 -4.52 -14.62 -14.44
C TYR A 72 -3.01 -14.83 -14.64
N ASP A 73 -2.44 -15.93 -14.13
CA ASP A 73 -1.00 -16.22 -14.21
C ASP A 73 -0.13 -15.05 -13.73
N ILE A 74 -0.42 -14.58 -12.52
CA ILE A 74 0.25 -13.43 -11.91
C ILE A 74 1.07 -13.89 -10.71
N ASP A 75 2.37 -13.63 -10.73
CA ASP A 75 3.26 -13.87 -9.59
C ASP A 75 2.86 -13.01 -8.40
N LYS A 76 2.88 -13.59 -7.19
CA LYS A 76 2.56 -12.89 -5.93
C LYS A 76 3.43 -11.65 -5.70
N GLU A 77 4.68 -11.67 -6.18
CA GLU A 77 5.61 -10.52 -6.10
C GLU A 77 5.17 -9.29 -6.90
N ARG A 78 4.20 -9.46 -7.80
CA ARG A 78 3.60 -8.36 -8.56
C ARG A 78 2.44 -7.69 -7.81
N LEU A 79 2.06 -8.24 -6.65
CA LEU A 79 1.00 -7.70 -5.79
C LEU A 79 1.61 -7.11 -4.53
N ILE A 80 1.21 -5.88 -4.19
CA ILE A 80 1.48 -5.26 -2.89
C ILE A 80 0.16 -5.29 -2.11
N ILE A 81 0.13 -6.01 -1.00
CA ILE A 81 -1.06 -6.11 -0.15
C ILE A 81 -0.91 -5.15 1.02
N GLU A 82 -1.80 -4.19 1.09
CA GLU A 82 -1.80 -3.17 2.13
C GLU A 82 -3.03 -3.25 3.01
N SER A 83 -2.86 -3.00 4.29
CA SER A 83 -3.96 -2.78 5.25
C SER A 83 -3.46 -2.13 6.54
N ARG A 84 -4.40 -1.67 7.36
CA ARG A 84 -4.14 -1.16 8.73
C ARG A 84 -4.04 -2.28 9.76
N ASN A 85 -4.58 -3.46 9.48
CA ASN A 85 -4.62 -4.59 10.41
C ASN A 85 -3.37 -5.47 10.23
N TRP A 86 -2.34 -5.19 11.02
CA TRP A 86 -1.06 -5.88 10.92
C TRP A 86 -1.14 -7.38 11.28
N GLN A 87 -2.05 -7.79 12.18
CA GLN A 87 -2.22 -9.20 12.55
C GLN A 87 -2.79 -10.03 11.39
N ALA A 88 -3.78 -9.48 10.69
CA ALA A 88 -4.33 -10.12 9.51
C ALA A 88 -3.35 -10.04 8.32
N LEU A 89 -2.59 -8.95 8.20
CA LEU A 89 -1.59 -8.77 7.15
C LEU A 89 -0.44 -9.77 7.26
N GLN A 90 -0.07 -10.15 8.49
CA GLN A 90 0.93 -11.18 8.73
C GLN A 90 0.61 -12.50 8.01
N ARG A 91 -0.66 -12.88 7.91
CA ARG A 91 -1.08 -14.08 7.18
C ARG A 91 -0.75 -14.00 5.69
N PHE A 92 -0.88 -12.83 5.08
CA PHE A 92 -0.46 -12.60 3.69
C PHE A 92 1.06 -12.67 3.55
N THR A 93 1.81 -12.15 4.52
CA THR A 93 3.28 -12.26 4.56
C THR A 93 3.73 -13.73 4.61
N GLU A 94 3.11 -14.52 5.48
CA GLU A 94 3.38 -15.96 5.63
C GLU A 94 3.06 -16.75 4.36
N GLU A 95 2.07 -16.33 3.59
CA GLU A 95 1.69 -16.91 2.30
C GLU A 95 2.55 -16.41 1.10
N GLY A 96 3.56 -15.58 1.37
CA GLY A 96 4.54 -15.12 0.39
C GLY A 96 4.11 -13.93 -0.46
N TYR A 97 3.09 -13.17 -0.05
CA TYR A 97 2.76 -11.89 -0.67
C TYR A 97 3.67 -10.78 -0.14
N TYR A 98 3.98 -9.80 -0.99
CA TYR A 98 4.63 -8.58 -0.53
C TYR A 98 3.61 -7.69 0.20
N THR A 99 3.84 -7.46 1.49
CA THR A 99 2.87 -6.78 2.36
C THR A 99 3.37 -5.42 2.82
N SER A 100 2.45 -4.46 2.97
CA SER A 100 2.71 -3.11 3.47
C SER A 100 1.74 -2.72 4.57
N LEU A 101 2.25 -2.26 5.71
CA LEU A 101 1.44 -1.74 6.79
C LEU A 101 1.09 -0.27 6.54
N TYR A 102 -0.21 0.01 6.42
CA TYR A 102 -0.73 1.37 6.26
C TYR A 102 -0.63 2.18 7.55
N ILE A 103 0.04 3.32 7.48
CA ILE A 103 0.18 4.30 8.56
C ILE A 103 -0.72 5.50 8.25
N GLY A 104 -1.91 5.50 8.82
CA GLY A 104 -2.90 6.58 8.64
C GLY A 104 -2.96 7.56 9.83
N TRP A 105 -1.84 7.77 10.53
CA TRP A 105 -1.77 8.65 11.68
C TRP A 105 -1.81 10.12 11.31
N GLU A 106 -2.12 10.97 12.29
CA GLU A 106 -2.07 12.43 12.17
C GLU A 106 -0.68 12.90 11.70
N ASN A 107 -0.65 14.10 11.11
CA ASN A 107 0.62 14.72 10.71
C ASN A 107 1.55 14.91 11.92
N PRO A 108 2.79 14.40 11.89
CA PRO A 108 3.71 14.48 13.02
C PRO A 108 3.99 15.90 13.52
N SER A 109 3.81 16.92 12.68
CA SER A 109 3.94 18.31 13.12
C SER A 109 2.86 18.77 14.11
N ARG A 110 1.84 17.95 14.37
CA ARG A 110 0.74 18.20 15.31
C ARG A 110 0.77 17.28 16.52
N LEU A 111 1.77 16.42 16.60
CA LEU A 111 1.92 15.43 17.66
C LEU A 111 3.01 15.85 18.63
N GLU A 112 2.85 15.47 19.88
CA GLU A 112 3.89 15.57 20.89
C GLU A 112 4.97 14.50 20.69
N SER A 113 6.17 14.74 21.22
CA SER A 113 7.31 13.80 21.04
C SER A 113 7.00 12.40 21.56
N GLU A 114 6.31 12.29 22.69
CA GLU A 114 5.93 11.03 23.32
C GLU A 114 4.96 10.23 22.46
N GLU A 115 4.08 10.89 21.70
CA GLU A 115 3.17 10.22 20.77
C GLU A 115 3.95 9.66 19.58
N ILE A 116 4.89 10.44 19.04
CA ILE A 116 5.78 10.01 17.94
C ILE A 116 6.60 8.79 18.40
N ASP A 117 7.19 8.84 19.59
CA ASP A 117 7.96 7.73 20.16
C ASP A 117 7.12 6.47 20.31
N SER A 118 5.88 6.61 20.80
CA SER A 118 4.94 5.49 20.92
C SER A 118 4.59 4.88 19.56
N TYR A 119 4.44 5.71 18.53
CA TYR A 119 4.22 5.22 17.17
C TYR A 119 5.45 4.51 16.60
N MET A 120 6.63 5.06 16.80
CA MET A 120 7.87 4.42 16.38
C MET A 120 8.10 3.07 17.06
N ASP A 121 7.76 2.95 18.34
CA ASP A 121 7.84 1.66 19.07
C ASP A 121 6.91 0.59 18.47
N LYS A 122 5.70 0.97 18.07
CA LYS A 122 4.77 0.06 17.38
C LYS A 122 5.35 -0.39 16.03
N LEU A 123 5.92 0.54 15.26
CA LEU A 123 6.55 0.20 13.98
C LEU A 123 7.78 -0.68 14.15
N ARG A 124 8.66 -0.39 15.12
CA ARG A 124 9.83 -1.25 15.42
C ARG A 124 9.40 -2.68 15.72
N LYS A 125 8.33 -2.88 16.52
CA LYS A 125 7.79 -4.23 16.79
C LYS A 125 7.35 -4.92 15.50
N ALA A 126 6.63 -4.25 14.62
CA ALA A 126 6.20 -4.83 13.36
C ALA A 126 7.40 -5.21 12.46
N VAL A 127 8.44 -4.37 12.42
CA VAL A 127 9.66 -4.62 11.66
C VAL A 127 10.49 -5.75 12.27
N ASP A 128 10.76 -5.69 13.58
CA ASP A 128 11.60 -6.66 14.28
C ASP A 128 11.02 -8.09 14.24
N HIS A 129 9.69 -8.21 14.20
CA HIS A 129 8.99 -9.50 14.06
C HIS A 129 8.73 -9.91 12.60
N LYS A 130 9.20 -9.12 11.62
CA LYS A 130 9.00 -9.38 10.19
C LYS A 130 7.54 -9.60 9.79
N ILE A 131 6.65 -8.85 10.41
CA ILE A 131 5.21 -8.97 10.20
C ILE A 131 4.83 -8.52 8.78
N VAL A 132 5.54 -7.51 8.26
CA VAL A 132 5.33 -6.94 6.92
C VAL A 132 6.67 -6.69 6.23
N HIS A 133 6.65 -6.54 4.90
CA HIS A 133 7.82 -6.22 4.10
C HIS A 133 8.06 -4.72 4.00
N ALA A 134 7.00 -3.92 4.10
CA ALA A 134 7.06 -2.47 3.92
C ALA A 134 6.15 -1.72 4.90
N LEU A 135 6.44 -0.42 5.03
CA LEU A 135 5.55 0.56 5.66
C LEU A 135 5.07 1.53 4.61
N SER A 136 3.78 1.83 4.58
CA SER A 136 3.18 2.81 3.69
C SER A 136 2.58 3.98 4.48
N PHE A 137 2.85 5.21 4.04
CA PHE A 137 2.50 6.41 4.80
C PHE A 137 2.37 7.66 3.92
N PRO A 138 1.59 8.65 4.38
CA PRO A 138 1.58 9.96 3.74
C PRO A 138 2.96 10.64 3.78
N GLY A 139 3.36 11.30 2.70
CA GLY A 139 4.70 11.86 2.52
C GLY A 139 5.17 12.86 3.59
N TRP A 140 4.29 13.34 4.48
CA TRP A 140 4.70 14.14 5.64
C TRP A 140 5.34 13.32 6.75
N TRP A 141 5.12 11.99 6.81
CA TRP A 141 5.78 11.07 7.73
C TRP A 141 7.20 10.69 7.32
N TYR A 142 7.59 10.92 6.06
CA TYR A 142 8.87 10.44 5.53
C TYR A 142 10.08 10.84 6.39
N SER A 143 10.24 12.13 6.70
CA SER A 143 11.38 12.59 7.50
C SER A 143 11.35 11.99 8.92
N THR A 144 10.19 11.99 9.57
CA THR A 144 10.03 11.46 10.92
C THR A 144 10.36 9.97 11.00
N ILE A 145 9.92 9.18 10.02
CA ILE A 145 10.23 7.74 9.96
C ILE A 145 11.73 7.53 9.73
N LYS A 146 12.35 8.23 8.78
CA LYS A 146 13.78 8.11 8.50
C LYS A 146 14.67 8.50 9.66
N GLU A 147 14.25 9.48 10.46
CA GLU A 147 15.00 10.00 11.60
C GLU A 147 14.81 9.16 12.88
N ASN A 148 13.63 8.55 13.08
CA ASN A 148 13.27 7.97 14.38
C ASN A 148 13.04 6.45 14.37
N LEU A 149 12.77 5.82 13.22
CA LEU A 149 12.48 4.38 13.20
C LEU A 149 13.68 3.53 13.60
N ASN A 150 14.89 3.93 13.17
CA ASN A 150 16.15 3.21 13.44
C ASN A 150 16.10 1.72 13.07
N ARG A 151 15.40 1.39 12.01
CA ARG A 151 15.28 0.04 11.41
C ARG A 151 15.24 0.18 9.89
N SER A 152 15.83 -0.79 9.19
CA SER A 152 15.73 -0.89 7.74
C SER A 152 14.50 -1.69 7.36
N ILE A 153 13.67 -1.11 6.52
CA ILE A 153 12.48 -1.72 5.94
C ILE A 153 12.12 -0.96 4.65
N ASP A 154 11.49 -1.64 3.71
CA ASP A 154 10.98 -0.98 2.51
C ASP A 154 9.91 0.07 2.85
N LEU A 155 9.97 1.21 2.18
CA LEU A 155 9.07 2.33 2.39
C LEU A 155 8.23 2.58 1.13
N LEU A 156 6.94 2.80 1.33
CA LEU A 156 6.01 3.23 0.28
C LEU A 156 5.34 4.53 0.73
N THR A 157 5.17 5.48 -0.17
CA THR A 157 4.59 6.75 0.23
C THR A 157 3.67 7.32 -0.85
N TRP A 158 2.72 8.10 -0.40
CA TRP A 158 1.88 8.93 -1.26
C TRP A 158 1.83 10.35 -0.71
N LYS A 159 1.60 11.29 -1.60
CA LYS A 159 1.29 12.65 -1.23
C LYS A 159 0.13 13.14 -2.09
N HIS A 160 -0.97 13.49 -1.45
CA HIS A 160 -2.08 14.11 -2.14
C HIS A 160 -1.58 15.32 -2.94
N ARG A 161 -1.77 15.33 -4.26
CA ARG A 161 -1.36 16.38 -5.20
C ARG A 161 0.14 16.42 -5.58
N THR A 162 0.97 15.44 -5.23
CA THR A 162 2.34 15.41 -5.76
C THR A 162 2.32 14.96 -7.22
N THR A 163 2.92 15.77 -8.09
CA THR A 163 3.15 15.44 -9.49
C THR A 163 4.58 14.94 -9.69
N GLN A 164 4.85 14.22 -10.76
CA GLN A 164 6.20 13.81 -11.12
C GLN A 164 7.18 15.00 -11.17
N TRP A 165 6.74 16.13 -11.72
CA TRP A 165 7.57 17.35 -11.79
C TRP A 165 8.03 17.86 -10.42
N GLN A 166 7.18 17.79 -9.41
CA GLN A 166 7.57 18.20 -8.05
C GLN A 166 8.63 17.27 -7.44
N LEU A 167 8.59 15.97 -7.74
CA LEU A 167 9.64 15.05 -7.31
C LEU A 167 10.96 15.34 -8.02
N LEU A 168 10.93 15.59 -9.33
CA LEU A 168 12.13 15.80 -10.14
C LEU A 168 12.77 17.17 -9.95
N LEU A 169 12.01 18.21 -9.53
CA LEU A 169 12.49 19.58 -9.50
C LEU A 169 12.72 20.13 -8.09
N THR A 170 12.46 19.36 -7.02
CA THR A 170 12.67 19.83 -5.65
C THR A 170 13.78 19.06 -4.93
N PRO A 171 14.57 19.72 -4.05
CA PRO A 171 15.58 19.03 -3.26
C PRO A 171 15.01 17.90 -2.40
N LYS A 172 13.81 18.09 -1.85
CA LYS A 172 13.10 17.03 -1.10
C LYS A 172 12.72 15.87 -2.00
N GLY A 173 12.28 16.13 -3.22
CA GLY A 173 11.95 15.11 -4.21
C GLY A 173 13.17 14.27 -4.58
N HIS A 174 14.31 14.92 -4.84
CA HIS A 174 15.57 14.22 -5.13
C HIS A 174 15.99 13.34 -3.95
N LYS A 175 15.97 13.85 -2.71
CA LYS A 175 16.29 13.06 -1.52
C LYS A 175 15.40 11.80 -1.40
N MET A 176 14.13 11.89 -1.78
CA MET A 176 13.22 10.75 -1.78
C MET A 176 13.51 9.78 -2.92
N LEU A 177 13.85 10.27 -4.11
CA LEU A 177 14.18 9.43 -5.27
C LEU A 177 15.51 8.69 -5.09
N ASP A 178 16.46 9.27 -4.37
CA ASP A 178 17.77 8.69 -4.09
C ASP A 178 17.77 7.75 -2.87
N ASP A 179 16.67 7.64 -2.13
CA ASP A 179 16.57 6.77 -0.96
C ASP A 179 16.35 5.29 -1.37
N PRO A 180 17.32 4.40 -1.12
CA PRO A 180 17.23 3.00 -1.52
C PRO A 180 16.14 2.22 -0.78
N GLU A 181 15.67 2.69 0.37
CA GLU A 181 14.56 2.07 1.11
C GLU A 181 13.20 2.48 0.56
N LEU A 182 13.10 3.64 -0.13
CA LEU A 182 11.84 4.12 -0.69
C LEU A 182 11.53 3.46 -2.04
N LYS A 183 10.78 2.37 -2.00
CA LYS A 183 10.50 1.52 -3.18
C LYS A 183 9.39 2.07 -4.07
N VAL A 184 8.40 2.73 -3.48
CA VAL A 184 7.25 3.25 -4.23
C VAL A 184 6.91 4.66 -3.79
N ILE A 185 6.74 5.56 -4.76
CA ILE A 185 6.14 6.88 -4.58
C ILE A 185 4.89 6.92 -5.45
N LEU A 186 3.72 6.90 -4.81
CA LEU A 186 2.45 7.02 -5.51
C LEU A 186 2.24 8.47 -5.95
N VAL A 187 2.11 8.68 -7.24
CA VAL A 187 1.84 9.99 -7.85
C VAL A 187 0.43 10.01 -8.42
N LYS A 188 -0.27 11.13 -8.25
CA LYS A 188 -1.59 11.30 -8.84
C LYS A 188 -1.45 11.69 -10.32
N ASP A 189 -1.92 10.82 -11.21
CA ASP A 189 -2.15 11.19 -12.61
C ASP A 189 -3.53 11.85 -12.73
N LYS A 190 -3.54 13.09 -13.21
CA LYS A 190 -4.81 13.80 -13.40
C LYS A 190 -5.55 13.37 -14.67
N GLY A 191 -4.89 12.60 -15.56
CA GLY A 191 -5.47 12.20 -16.83
C GLY A 191 -5.95 13.37 -17.69
N GLN A 192 -6.58 13.04 -18.83
CA GLN A 192 -7.17 14.06 -19.71
C GLN A 192 -8.53 14.59 -19.22
N TYR A 193 -9.13 13.93 -18.23
CA TYR A 193 -10.48 14.19 -17.73
C TYR A 193 -10.56 15.19 -16.57
N HIS A 194 -9.42 15.66 -16.07
CA HIS A 194 -9.31 16.64 -14.99
C HIS A 194 -8.65 17.93 -15.46
N ARG A 195 -9.16 18.50 -16.54
CA ARG A 195 -8.85 19.87 -16.97
C ARG A 195 -9.68 20.89 -16.20
#